data_ae5970aa3e86d6f706f4e4ad4fb9f51d
#
_entry.id   ae5970aa3e86d6f706f4e4ad4fb9f51d
#
_cell.length_a   1.000
_cell.length_b   1.000
_cell.length_c   1.000
_cell.angle_alpha   90.00
_cell.angle_beta   90.00
_cell.angle_gamma   90.00
#
_symmetry.space_group_name_H-M   'P 1'
#
loop_
_entity.id
_entity.type
_entity.pdbx_description
1 polymer ?
#
loop_
_entity_poly.entity_id
_entity_poly.type
_entity_poly.pdbx_seq_one_letter_code
_entity_poly.pdbx_strand_id
1 'polypeptide(L)'
;MKNVLLTIEYDGTAFSGWQRQPGQRTVQGEVERVLSLLCRFPVRIDGTGRTDAGVHALGQRASFSGDFGIPVDRIPAAANDLFAVSRQKPGDIRIVAAEEMPQGFHARHHAVGKTYLYRICNREHMPVFLRNYFYHVSRPLDLDRMREAAVFFEGSRDFRSFMTDASDFEGSTVKTIYSAQVYKEDEEITFAVTGSGFLYNMVRIMTGTLVDVGLGKLAPADMAGILKACSRSEAGHTAPPQGLYMAEVYFSGEAVRTGVEKYRQPFSERRKVNETGPKDAVCRGTETADCLREGSKTESSRD
;
A
#
# COMPACT_ATOMS: atom_id res chain seq x y z
N MET A 1 -20.83 -21.05 3.29
CA MET A 1 -19.78 -20.23 3.97
C MET A 1 -18.97 -19.55 2.89
N LYS A 2 -18.85 -18.21 2.94
CA LYS A 2 -18.04 -17.40 2.01
C LYS A 2 -16.66 -17.16 2.60
N ASN A 3 -15.64 -17.04 1.74
CA ASN A 3 -14.30 -16.62 2.11
C ASN A 3 -13.99 -15.34 1.33
N VAL A 4 -13.66 -14.25 2.01
CA VAL A 4 -13.56 -12.92 1.43
C VAL A 4 -12.17 -12.34 1.65
N LEU A 5 -11.62 -11.76 0.59
CA LEU A 5 -10.39 -10.98 0.61
C LEU A 5 -10.74 -9.50 0.45
N LEU A 6 -10.33 -8.70 1.40
CA LEU A 6 -10.52 -7.25 1.41
C LEU A 6 -9.26 -6.52 0.93
N THR A 7 -9.46 -5.42 0.21
CA THR A 7 -8.44 -4.37 0.00
C THR A 7 -8.81 -3.19 0.88
N ILE A 8 -7.89 -2.77 1.74
CA ILE A 8 -8.13 -1.78 2.78
C ILE A 8 -7.13 -0.65 2.66
N GLU A 9 -7.64 0.58 2.54
CA GLU A 9 -6.88 1.82 2.62
C GLU A 9 -7.12 2.47 3.98
N TYR A 10 -6.08 3.05 4.59
CA TYR A 10 -6.25 3.80 5.84
C TYR A 10 -5.18 4.87 6.06
N ASP A 11 -5.62 5.97 6.69
CA ASP A 11 -4.75 6.96 7.33
C ASP A 11 -4.40 6.46 8.74
N GLY A 12 -3.14 6.08 8.93
CA GLY A 12 -2.64 5.52 10.19
C GLY A 12 -2.47 6.50 11.34
N THR A 13 -2.62 7.82 11.08
CA THR A 13 -2.28 8.90 12.03
C THR A 13 -2.94 8.74 13.39
N ALA A 14 -4.22 8.32 13.43
CA ALA A 14 -5.00 8.19 14.65
C ALA A 14 -5.09 6.75 15.17
N PHE A 15 -4.25 5.84 14.66
CA PHE A 15 -4.28 4.43 15.06
C PHE A 15 -3.02 4.00 15.79
N SER A 16 -3.19 3.14 16.78
CA SER A 16 -2.11 2.42 17.49
C SER A 16 -1.60 1.22 16.64
N GLY A 17 -1.54 1.40 15.32
CA GLY A 17 -1.14 0.40 14.34
C GLY A 17 -2.27 -0.51 13.87
N TRP A 18 -1.88 -1.52 13.12
CA TRP A 18 -2.81 -2.50 12.55
C TRP A 18 -3.42 -3.42 13.61
N GLN A 19 -2.56 -4.11 14.36
CA GLN A 19 -2.96 -5.23 15.23
C GLN A 19 -3.83 -4.80 16.39
N ARG A 20 -4.96 -5.49 16.59
CA ARG A 20 -5.83 -5.26 17.73
C ARG A 20 -5.08 -5.40 19.08
N GLN A 21 -5.28 -4.41 19.95
CA GLN A 21 -4.72 -4.31 21.28
C GLN A 21 -5.82 -3.86 22.27
N PRO A 22 -5.84 -4.38 23.50
CA PRO A 22 -6.81 -3.96 24.51
C PRO A 22 -6.74 -2.45 24.78
N GLY A 23 -7.90 -1.78 24.78
CA GLY A 23 -8.00 -0.36 25.10
C GLY A 23 -7.41 0.60 24.04
N GLN A 24 -6.93 0.10 22.90
CA GLN A 24 -6.35 0.91 21.84
C GLN A 24 -7.22 0.92 20.59
N ARG A 25 -7.26 2.06 19.90
CA ARG A 25 -7.88 2.19 18.60
C ARG A 25 -6.92 1.65 17.53
N THR A 26 -7.28 0.57 16.87
CA THR A 26 -6.45 -0.11 15.87
C THR A 26 -7.25 -0.33 14.59
N VAL A 27 -6.57 -0.41 13.43
CA VAL A 27 -7.22 -0.61 12.13
C VAL A 27 -7.98 -1.94 12.11
N GLN A 28 -7.34 -3.03 12.56
CA GLN A 28 -7.98 -4.36 12.63
C GLN A 28 -9.24 -4.34 13.51
N GLY A 29 -9.17 -3.69 14.68
CA GLY A 29 -10.31 -3.60 15.59
C GLY A 29 -11.50 -2.87 14.99
N GLU A 30 -11.28 -1.75 14.30
CA GLU A 30 -12.34 -0.98 13.65
C GLU A 30 -12.94 -1.73 12.46
N VAL A 31 -12.11 -2.39 11.62
CA VAL A 31 -12.60 -3.20 10.51
C VAL A 31 -13.44 -4.38 11.01
N GLU A 32 -12.95 -5.12 12.04
CA GLU A 32 -13.70 -6.21 12.66
C GLU A 32 -15.04 -5.74 13.24
N ARG A 33 -15.05 -4.57 13.89
CA ARG A 33 -16.27 -3.96 14.44
C ARG A 33 -17.33 -3.72 13.36
N VAL A 34 -16.94 -3.06 12.27
CA VAL A 34 -17.84 -2.72 11.18
C VAL A 34 -18.33 -3.97 10.44
N LEU A 35 -17.42 -4.90 10.12
CA LEU A 35 -17.81 -6.16 9.48
C LEU A 35 -18.73 -7.01 10.36
N SER A 36 -18.53 -7.02 11.68
CA SER A 36 -19.39 -7.75 12.61
C SER A 36 -20.82 -7.20 12.62
N LEU A 37 -20.99 -5.88 12.47
CA LEU A 37 -22.31 -5.26 12.31
C LEU A 37 -22.98 -5.66 10.98
N LEU A 38 -22.21 -5.64 9.88
CA LEU A 38 -22.74 -6.00 8.55
C LEU A 38 -23.09 -7.48 8.44
N CYS A 39 -22.25 -8.34 8.95
CA CYS A 39 -22.41 -9.79 8.86
C CYS A 39 -23.33 -10.37 9.95
N ARG A 40 -23.63 -9.59 11.01
CA ARG A 40 -24.46 -9.97 12.17
C ARG A 40 -23.88 -11.14 12.99
N PHE A 41 -22.56 -11.27 13.00
CA PHE A 41 -21.80 -12.19 13.88
C PHE A 41 -20.39 -11.63 14.13
N PRO A 42 -19.67 -12.07 15.17
CA PRO A 42 -18.31 -11.61 15.46
C PRO A 42 -17.34 -11.99 14.34
N VAL A 43 -16.91 -11.04 13.52
CA VAL A 43 -15.91 -11.24 12.46
C VAL A 43 -14.50 -11.07 13.02
N ARG A 44 -13.59 -11.94 12.58
CA ARG A 44 -12.15 -11.82 12.76
C ARG A 44 -11.49 -11.78 11.40
N ILE A 45 -10.54 -10.85 11.22
CA ILE A 45 -9.81 -10.72 9.96
C ILE A 45 -8.33 -11.07 10.14
N ASP A 46 -7.76 -11.70 9.12
CA ASP A 46 -6.34 -12.03 9.04
C ASP A 46 -5.67 -11.11 8.02
N GLY A 47 -4.92 -10.11 8.53
CA GLY A 47 -4.16 -9.19 7.71
C GLY A 47 -2.86 -9.80 7.18
N THR A 48 -2.42 -9.37 5.98
CA THR A 48 -1.19 -9.87 5.35
C THR A 48 0.09 -9.44 6.06
N GLY A 49 0.03 -8.39 6.85
CA GLY A 49 1.15 -7.89 7.64
C GLY A 49 0.68 -6.84 8.64
N ARG A 50 1.47 -6.67 9.69
CA ARG A 50 1.25 -5.61 10.68
C ARG A 50 1.90 -4.34 10.18
N THR A 51 1.28 -3.19 10.46
CA THR A 51 1.87 -1.86 10.35
C THR A 51 1.92 -1.23 11.73
N ASP A 52 2.96 -0.44 11.98
CA ASP A 52 3.18 0.25 13.25
C ASP A 52 2.19 1.41 13.43
N ALA A 53 2.12 1.96 14.64
CA ALA A 53 1.36 3.19 14.92
C ALA A 53 1.83 4.32 13.99
N GLY A 54 0.88 5.04 13.40
CA GLY A 54 1.14 6.14 12.48
C GLY A 54 1.52 5.74 11.04
N VAL A 55 1.64 4.45 10.73
CA VAL A 55 1.91 3.94 9.37
C VAL A 55 0.62 3.82 8.59
N HIS A 56 0.63 4.27 7.32
CA HIS A 56 -0.53 4.25 6.43
C HIS A 56 -0.57 3.00 5.55
N ALA A 57 -1.68 2.80 4.86
CA ALA A 57 -1.78 1.83 3.77
C ALA A 57 -2.66 2.35 2.63
N LEU A 58 -2.25 2.05 1.40
CA LEU A 58 -3.04 2.24 0.18
C LEU A 58 -3.71 0.93 -0.25
N GLY A 59 -3.16 -0.22 0.17
CA GLY A 59 -3.59 -1.54 -0.28
C GLY A 59 -3.27 -2.67 0.70
N GLN A 60 -3.57 -2.50 1.99
CA GLN A 60 -3.51 -3.61 2.95
C GLN A 60 -4.53 -4.68 2.53
N ARG A 61 -4.16 -5.96 2.63
CA ARG A 61 -5.06 -7.07 2.33
C ARG A 61 -5.37 -7.85 3.62
N ALA A 62 -6.64 -8.23 3.77
CA ALA A 62 -7.07 -9.05 4.88
C ALA A 62 -8.17 -10.02 4.44
N SER A 63 -8.19 -11.24 4.99
CA SER A 63 -9.23 -12.22 4.70
C SER A 63 -10.06 -12.56 5.92
N PHE A 64 -11.33 -12.92 5.69
CA PHE A 64 -12.22 -13.50 6.69
C PHE A 64 -13.20 -14.48 6.03
N SER A 65 -13.73 -15.40 6.83
CA SER A 65 -14.72 -16.35 6.38
C SER A 65 -15.95 -16.33 7.28
N GLY A 66 -17.12 -16.62 6.70
CA GLY A 66 -18.36 -16.71 7.45
C GLY A 66 -19.56 -17.04 6.58
N ASP A 67 -20.69 -17.26 7.24
CA ASP A 67 -21.99 -17.37 6.59
C ASP A 67 -22.80 -16.11 6.88
N PHE A 68 -23.03 -15.30 5.85
CA PHE A 68 -23.68 -13.99 5.95
C PHE A 68 -24.46 -13.66 4.68
N GLY A 69 -25.51 -12.82 4.85
CA GLY A 69 -26.47 -12.51 3.79
C GLY A 69 -26.03 -11.39 2.84
N ILE A 70 -25.15 -10.47 3.27
CA ILE A 70 -24.72 -9.36 2.40
C ILE A 70 -23.92 -9.90 1.19
N PRO A 71 -24.21 -9.46 -0.05
CA PRO A 71 -23.37 -9.76 -1.21
C PRO A 71 -21.95 -9.20 -1.04
N VAL A 72 -20.93 -9.96 -1.48
CA VAL A 72 -19.52 -9.58 -1.27
C VAL A 72 -19.18 -8.24 -1.95
N ASP A 73 -19.70 -8.01 -3.15
CA ASP A 73 -19.55 -6.75 -3.91
C ASP A 73 -20.21 -5.53 -3.22
N ARG A 74 -21.13 -5.74 -2.27
CA ARG A 74 -21.78 -4.68 -1.49
C ARG A 74 -21.07 -4.33 -0.20
N ILE A 75 -20.13 -5.18 0.26
CA ILE A 75 -19.38 -4.94 1.49
C ILE A 75 -18.64 -3.59 1.47
N PRO A 76 -17.92 -3.20 0.39
CA PRO A 76 -17.22 -1.92 0.37
C PRO A 76 -18.14 -0.72 0.61
N ALA A 77 -19.24 -0.63 -0.11
CA ALA A 77 -20.18 0.49 0.04
C ALA A 77 -20.78 0.55 1.46
N ALA A 78 -21.31 -0.58 1.94
CA ALA A 78 -21.92 -0.64 3.27
C ALA A 78 -20.92 -0.39 4.42
N ALA A 79 -19.69 -0.90 4.30
CA ALA A 79 -18.64 -0.66 5.29
C ALA A 79 -18.19 0.81 5.31
N ASN A 80 -18.02 1.42 4.14
CA ASN A 80 -17.57 2.80 4.02
C ASN A 80 -18.60 3.79 4.56
N ASP A 81 -19.90 3.51 4.42
CA ASP A 81 -20.95 4.28 5.06
C ASP A 81 -20.86 4.24 6.61
N LEU A 82 -20.48 3.08 7.17
CA LEU A 82 -20.30 2.90 8.61
C LEU A 82 -18.95 3.46 9.14
N PHE A 83 -17.94 3.59 8.30
CA PHE A 83 -16.68 4.28 8.66
C PHE A 83 -16.80 5.79 8.56
N ALA A 84 -17.73 6.31 7.77
CA ALA A 84 -17.88 7.74 7.57
C ALA A 84 -18.23 8.47 8.88
N VAL A 85 -17.58 9.61 9.12
CA VAL A 85 -17.89 10.50 10.26
C VAL A 85 -19.23 11.21 10.02
N SER A 86 -19.53 11.53 8.75
CA SER A 86 -20.81 12.06 8.30
C SER A 86 -20.95 11.79 6.79
N ARG A 87 -22.15 12.08 6.21
CA ARG A 87 -22.37 11.93 4.75
C ARG A 87 -21.38 12.70 3.87
N GLN A 88 -20.76 13.75 4.40
CA GLN A 88 -19.81 14.61 3.67
C GLN A 88 -18.37 14.43 4.12
N LYS A 89 -18.12 13.65 5.17
CA LYS A 89 -16.79 13.45 5.72
C LYS A 89 -16.47 11.95 5.81
N PRO A 90 -15.62 11.43 4.90
CA PRO A 90 -15.16 10.05 4.96
C PRO A 90 -14.42 9.78 6.27
N GLY A 91 -14.37 8.53 6.68
CA GLY A 91 -13.53 8.07 7.79
C GLY A 91 -12.06 7.95 7.40
N ASP A 92 -11.27 7.51 8.35
CA ASP A 92 -9.83 7.25 8.18
C ASP A 92 -9.52 5.79 7.75
N ILE A 93 -10.57 4.98 7.49
CA ILE A 93 -10.49 3.65 6.88
C ILE A 93 -11.46 3.60 5.70
N ARG A 94 -11.04 2.91 4.64
CA ARG A 94 -11.87 2.61 3.47
C ARG A 94 -11.65 1.18 3.02
N ILE A 95 -12.73 0.43 2.80
CA ILE A 95 -12.69 -0.81 2.04
C ILE A 95 -12.75 -0.44 0.56
N VAL A 96 -11.66 -0.68 -0.16
CA VAL A 96 -11.54 -0.36 -1.59
C VAL A 96 -12.20 -1.43 -2.45
N ALA A 97 -12.01 -2.71 -2.07
CA ALA A 97 -12.59 -3.85 -2.76
C ALA A 97 -12.84 -5.01 -1.78
N ALA A 98 -13.78 -5.87 -2.15
CA ALA A 98 -14.02 -7.16 -1.52
C ALA A 98 -14.20 -8.21 -2.62
N GLU A 99 -13.49 -9.32 -2.51
CA GLU A 99 -13.40 -10.38 -3.52
C GLU A 99 -13.71 -11.72 -2.86
N GLU A 100 -14.56 -12.54 -3.48
CA GLU A 100 -14.81 -13.90 -3.00
C GLU A 100 -13.64 -14.80 -3.41
N MET A 101 -13.10 -15.52 -2.44
CA MET A 101 -11.92 -16.37 -2.62
C MET A 101 -12.27 -17.84 -2.43
N PRO A 102 -11.52 -18.77 -3.03
CA PRO A 102 -11.69 -20.18 -2.77
C PRO A 102 -11.61 -20.51 -1.27
N GLN A 103 -12.31 -21.57 -0.87
CA GLN A 103 -12.21 -22.08 0.50
C GLN A 103 -10.75 -22.45 0.83
N GLY A 104 -10.32 -22.10 2.05
CA GLY A 104 -8.93 -22.29 2.48
C GLY A 104 -7.95 -21.19 2.08
N PHE A 105 -8.36 -20.19 1.28
CA PHE A 105 -7.51 -19.03 1.04
C PHE A 105 -7.32 -18.25 2.34
N HIS A 106 -6.07 -17.84 2.60
CA HIS A 106 -5.69 -17.07 3.78
C HIS A 106 -4.74 -15.94 3.37
N ALA A 107 -5.12 -14.68 3.58
CA ALA A 107 -4.38 -13.52 3.09
C ALA A 107 -2.90 -13.54 3.50
N ARG A 108 -2.60 -13.87 4.76
CA ARG A 108 -1.22 -13.87 5.28
C ARG A 108 -0.34 -14.97 4.66
N HIS A 109 -0.88 -16.18 4.52
CA HIS A 109 -0.08 -17.34 4.10
C HIS A 109 0.10 -17.41 2.58
N HIS A 110 -0.85 -16.88 1.81
CA HIS A 110 -0.77 -16.89 0.34
C HIS A 110 -0.10 -15.63 -0.24
N ALA A 111 0.22 -14.63 0.59
CA ALA A 111 0.96 -13.47 0.13
C ALA A 111 2.41 -13.84 -0.21
N VAL A 112 2.84 -13.55 -1.45
CA VAL A 112 4.18 -13.86 -1.97
C VAL A 112 5.08 -12.63 -2.11
N GLY A 113 4.51 -11.43 -1.95
CA GLY A 113 5.27 -10.19 -2.00
C GLY A 113 4.46 -8.98 -1.57
N LYS A 114 5.16 -7.88 -1.27
CA LYS A 114 4.58 -6.59 -0.86
C LYS A 114 5.44 -5.46 -1.37
N THR A 115 4.78 -4.33 -1.66
CA THR A 115 5.46 -3.05 -1.92
C THR A 115 5.14 -2.06 -0.82
N TYR A 116 6.17 -1.41 -0.32
CA TYR A 116 6.09 -0.24 0.54
C TYR A 116 6.61 0.99 -0.18
N LEU A 117 5.99 2.12 0.10
CA LEU A 117 6.47 3.45 -0.29
C LEU A 117 6.84 4.20 0.98
N TYR A 118 7.97 4.88 0.97
CA TYR A 118 8.34 5.79 2.03
C TYR A 118 8.54 7.19 1.44
N ARG A 119 7.77 8.18 1.93
CA ARG A 119 7.72 9.54 1.40
C ARG A 119 8.49 10.50 2.28
N ILE A 120 9.40 11.25 1.68
CA ILE A 120 10.27 12.24 2.33
C ILE A 120 9.97 13.60 1.71
N CYS A 121 9.68 14.60 2.53
CA CYS A 121 9.59 16.01 2.14
C CYS A 121 10.96 16.64 2.35
N ASN A 122 11.68 16.90 1.23
CA ASN A 122 13.05 17.43 1.27
C ASN A 122 13.06 18.91 0.91
N ARG A 123 12.68 19.75 1.87
CA ARG A 123 12.67 21.22 1.78
C ARG A 123 12.95 21.83 3.15
N GLU A 124 13.29 23.13 3.15
CA GLU A 124 13.65 23.84 4.38
C GLU A 124 12.53 23.79 5.42
N HIS A 125 11.28 24.06 5.01
CA HIS A 125 10.13 24.08 5.89
C HIS A 125 9.10 23.04 5.52
N MET A 126 8.58 22.31 6.54
CA MET A 126 7.51 21.33 6.35
C MET A 126 6.16 22.02 6.13
N PRO A 127 5.47 21.76 5.00
CA PRO A 127 4.10 22.23 4.82
C PRO A 127 3.18 21.61 5.89
N VAL A 128 2.37 22.46 6.55
CA VAL A 128 1.53 22.04 7.68
C VAL A 128 0.59 20.88 7.31
N PHE A 129 0.03 20.87 6.09
CA PHE A 129 -0.90 19.83 5.64
C PHE A 129 -0.23 18.49 5.30
N LEU A 130 1.10 18.47 5.15
CA LEU A 130 1.84 17.25 4.80
C LEU A 130 2.50 16.57 6.03
N ARG A 131 2.48 17.21 7.20
CA ARG A 131 3.21 16.76 8.39
C ARG A 131 2.90 15.34 8.86
N ASN A 132 1.70 14.87 8.60
CA ASN A 132 1.26 13.52 8.99
C ASN A 132 1.47 12.48 7.89
N TYR A 133 2.01 12.88 6.72
CA TYR A 133 2.08 12.04 5.53
C TYR A 133 3.47 11.92 4.93
N PHE A 134 4.45 12.65 5.53
CA PHE A 134 5.83 12.67 5.07
C PHE A 134 6.80 12.70 6.25
N TYR A 135 7.99 12.17 6.00
CA TYR A 135 9.16 12.45 6.82
C TYR A 135 9.82 13.74 6.33
N HIS A 136 9.94 14.74 7.20
CA HIS A 136 10.59 15.99 6.88
C HIS A 136 12.11 15.89 7.06
N VAL A 137 12.86 16.24 6.02
CA VAL A 137 14.31 16.41 6.06
C VAL A 137 14.64 17.78 5.47
N SER A 138 15.00 18.75 6.33
CA SER A 138 15.24 20.14 5.92
C SER A 138 16.57 20.33 5.16
N ARG A 139 17.56 19.50 5.43
CA ARG A 139 18.86 19.56 4.74
C ARG A 139 18.76 18.91 3.37
N PRO A 140 19.43 19.49 2.33
CA PRO A 140 19.46 18.86 1.01
C PRO A 140 19.99 17.40 1.07
N LEU A 141 19.33 16.51 0.34
CA LEU A 141 19.71 15.11 0.20
C LEU A 141 20.32 14.87 -1.18
N ASP A 142 21.47 14.20 -1.22
CA ASP A 142 22.08 13.73 -2.45
C ASP A 142 21.35 12.47 -2.95
N LEU A 143 20.51 12.66 -3.96
CA LEU A 143 19.65 11.63 -4.50
C LEU A 143 20.43 10.53 -5.21
N ASP A 144 21.54 10.87 -5.88
CA ASP A 144 22.33 9.89 -6.63
C ASP A 144 23.06 8.94 -5.69
N ARG A 145 23.60 9.46 -4.58
CA ARG A 145 24.13 8.62 -3.50
C ARG A 145 23.07 7.71 -2.87
N MET A 146 21.85 8.23 -2.67
CA MET A 146 20.74 7.41 -2.15
C MET A 146 20.37 6.29 -3.13
N ARG A 147 20.33 6.57 -4.43
CA ARG A 147 20.07 5.58 -5.48
C ARG A 147 21.15 4.49 -5.52
N GLU A 148 22.41 4.89 -5.50
CA GLU A 148 23.54 3.97 -5.45
C GLU A 148 23.46 3.05 -4.22
N ALA A 149 23.16 3.60 -3.05
CA ALA A 149 23.00 2.83 -1.82
C ALA A 149 21.80 1.87 -1.87
N ALA A 150 20.67 2.28 -2.48
CA ALA A 150 19.46 1.48 -2.54
C ALA A 150 19.65 0.15 -3.29
N VAL A 151 20.51 0.11 -4.31
CA VAL A 151 20.81 -1.10 -5.09
C VAL A 151 21.35 -2.23 -4.21
N PHE A 152 22.08 -1.92 -3.13
CA PHE A 152 22.60 -2.93 -2.21
C PHE A 152 21.54 -3.73 -1.49
N PHE A 153 20.31 -3.23 -1.38
CA PHE A 153 19.21 -3.97 -0.79
C PHE A 153 18.69 -5.09 -1.69
N GLU A 154 18.84 -4.99 -3.02
CA GLU A 154 18.27 -5.96 -3.95
C GLU A 154 18.93 -7.35 -3.81
N GLY A 155 18.12 -8.38 -4.05
CA GLY A 155 18.51 -9.78 -3.89
C GLY A 155 18.10 -10.40 -2.55
N SER A 156 18.53 -11.64 -2.33
CA SER A 156 18.29 -12.39 -1.08
C SER A 156 19.44 -12.15 -0.12
N ARG A 157 19.14 -11.54 1.05
CA ARG A 157 20.13 -11.13 2.03
C ARG A 157 19.63 -11.29 3.46
N ASP A 158 20.52 -11.37 4.41
CA ASP A 158 20.18 -11.23 5.84
C ASP A 158 20.00 -9.74 6.18
N PHE A 159 18.77 -9.37 6.58
CA PHE A 159 18.39 -8.02 6.94
C PHE A 159 18.36 -7.77 8.45
N ARG A 160 19.11 -8.54 9.23
CA ARG A 160 19.17 -8.39 10.69
C ARG A 160 19.61 -6.99 11.12
N SER A 161 20.55 -6.33 10.42
CA SER A 161 20.92 -4.93 10.66
C SER A 161 19.76 -3.95 10.50
N PHE A 162 18.74 -4.31 9.75
CA PHE A 162 17.56 -3.49 9.48
C PHE A 162 16.32 -3.94 10.27
N MET A 163 16.52 -4.59 11.42
CA MET A 163 15.45 -5.03 12.30
C MET A 163 15.64 -4.46 13.71
N THR A 164 14.58 -3.91 14.30
CA THR A 164 14.58 -3.52 15.71
C THR A 164 14.32 -4.76 16.56
N ASP A 165 15.10 -4.93 17.62
CA ASP A 165 14.92 -5.96 18.63
C ASP A 165 14.83 -7.39 18.04
N ALA A 166 16.00 -7.89 17.64
CA ALA A 166 16.13 -9.24 17.06
C ALA A 166 16.32 -10.34 18.12
N SER A 167 16.37 -10.01 19.44
CA SER A 167 16.71 -10.95 20.50
C SER A 167 15.74 -12.11 20.61
N ASP A 168 14.43 -11.85 20.45
CA ASP A 168 13.37 -12.84 20.60
C ASP A 168 12.72 -13.24 19.27
N PHE A 169 13.37 -12.92 18.14
CA PHE A 169 12.82 -13.24 16.83
C PHE A 169 13.23 -14.64 16.37
N GLU A 170 12.27 -15.58 16.38
CA GLU A 170 12.47 -16.96 15.95
C GLU A 170 12.40 -17.19 14.43
N GLY A 171 12.02 -16.16 13.66
CA GLY A 171 11.86 -16.28 12.21
C GLY A 171 13.17 -16.06 11.42
N SER A 172 13.11 -16.32 10.10
CA SER A 172 14.24 -16.02 9.21
C SER A 172 14.37 -14.51 8.99
N THR A 173 15.57 -13.96 9.24
CA THR A 173 15.97 -12.58 8.91
C THR A 173 16.35 -12.41 7.45
N VAL A 174 16.53 -13.52 6.72
CA VAL A 174 16.77 -13.51 5.28
C VAL A 174 15.48 -13.17 4.54
N LYS A 175 15.53 -12.12 3.72
CA LYS A 175 14.42 -11.67 2.84
C LYS A 175 14.96 -11.46 1.44
N THR A 176 14.07 -11.60 0.46
CA THR A 176 14.38 -11.25 -0.93
C THR A 176 13.74 -9.90 -1.27
N ILE A 177 14.56 -8.93 -1.59
CA ILE A 177 14.12 -7.64 -2.14
C ILE A 177 14.20 -7.72 -3.65
N TYR A 178 13.05 -7.55 -4.31
CA TYR A 178 12.91 -7.64 -5.77
C TYR A 178 13.24 -6.33 -6.46
N SER A 179 13.02 -5.20 -5.78
CA SER A 179 13.32 -3.86 -6.28
C SER A 179 13.42 -2.87 -5.14
N ALA A 180 14.38 -1.94 -5.20
CA ALA A 180 14.60 -0.87 -4.25
C ALA A 180 14.95 0.42 -5.02
N GLN A 181 13.98 1.31 -5.21
CA GLN A 181 14.11 2.49 -6.06
C GLN A 181 13.94 3.79 -5.27
N VAL A 182 14.76 4.80 -5.60
CA VAL A 182 14.64 6.15 -5.06
C VAL A 182 14.41 7.11 -6.21
N TYR A 183 13.30 7.83 -6.18
CA TYR A 183 12.99 8.85 -7.17
C TYR A 183 12.49 10.13 -6.51
N LYS A 184 12.59 11.23 -7.24
CA LYS A 184 12.19 12.56 -6.78
C LYS A 184 11.18 13.15 -7.77
N GLU A 185 10.11 13.72 -7.22
CA GLU A 185 9.15 14.55 -7.94
C GLU A 185 9.07 15.88 -7.19
N ASP A 186 9.48 16.96 -7.81
CA ASP A 186 9.65 18.27 -7.18
C ASP A 186 10.54 18.19 -5.93
N GLU A 187 9.99 18.41 -4.75
CA GLU A 187 10.70 18.35 -3.48
C GLU A 187 10.32 17.10 -2.64
N GLU A 188 9.57 16.19 -3.24
CA GLU A 188 9.20 14.92 -2.63
C GLU A 188 10.11 13.81 -3.12
N ILE A 189 10.77 13.14 -2.19
CA ILE A 189 11.56 11.94 -2.47
C ILE A 189 10.77 10.73 -2.01
N THR A 190 10.64 9.74 -2.89
CA THR A 190 10.01 8.46 -2.56
C THR A 190 11.03 7.33 -2.66
N PHE A 191 11.13 6.55 -1.59
CA PHE A 191 11.75 5.24 -1.61
C PHE A 191 10.67 4.19 -1.78
N ALA A 192 10.72 3.47 -2.91
CA ALA A 192 9.81 2.37 -3.23
C ALA A 192 10.57 1.05 -3.10
N VAL A 193 10.06 0.13 -2.29
CA VAL A 193 10.69 -1.17 -2.05
C VAL A 193 9.69 -2.30 -2.16
N THR A 194 10.00 -3.28 -3.03
CA THR A 194 9.21 -4.49 -3.23
C THR A 194 10.00 -5.71 -2.77
N GLY A 195 9.42 -6.56 -1.93
CA GLY A 195 10.10 -7.74 -1.42
C GLY A 195 9.15 -8.88 -1.04
N SER A 196 9.71 -10.05 -0.78
CA SER A 196 8.97 -11.26 -0.33
C SER A 196 8.32 -11.07 1.03
N GLY A 197 8.88 -10.21 1.86
CA GLY A 197 8.42 -9.86 3.20
C GLY A 197 9.39 -8.90 3.86
N PHE A 198 8.96 -8.32 4.98
CA PHE A 198 9.73 -7.33 5.72
C PHE A 198 9.73 -7.65 7.21
N LEU A 199 10.85 -7.36 7.86
CA LEU A 199 11.04 -7.48 9.30
C LEU A 199 10.46 -6.27 10.03
N TYR A 200 10.39 -6.34 11.35
CA TYR A 200 9.91 -5.24 12.17
C TYR A 200 10.79 -3.98 11.98
N ASN A 201 10.15 -2.85 11.66
CA ASN A 201 10.78 -1.57 11.33
C ASN A 201 11.71 -1.58 10.10
N MET A 202 11.81 -2.68 9.34
CA MET A 202 12.81 -2.84 8.28
C MET A 202 12.82 -1.69 7.28
N VAL A 203 11.69 -1.37 6.66
CA VAL A 203 11.63 -0.29 5.65
C VAL A 203 11.98 1.07 6.24
N ARG A 204 11.59 1.33 7.48
CA ARG A 204 11.90 2.58 8.18
C ARG A 204 13.39 2.71 8.47
N ILE A 205 14.07 1.62 8.85
CA ILE A 205 15.52 1.61 9.07
C ILE A 205 16.27 1.71 7.74
N MET A 206 15.81 1.01 6.69
CA MET A 206 16.34 1.16 5.32
C MET A 206 16.28 2.63 4.89
N THR A 207 15.13 3.28 5.07
CA THR A 207 14.95 4.70 4.73
C THR A 207 15.86 5.62 5.55
N GLY A 208 15.95 5.41 6.87
CA GLY A 208 16.83 6.21 7.73
C GLY A 208 18.29 6.09 7.33
N THR A 209 18.74 4.89 6.94
CA THR A 209 20.07 4.65 6.43
C THR A 209 20.30 5.36 5.09
N LEU A 210 19.33 5.30 4.16
CA LEU A 210 19.41 6.05 2.89
C LEU A 210 19.46 7.55 3.12
N VAL A 211 18.72 8.09 4.09
CA VAL A 211 18.77 9.51 4.46
C VAL A 211 20.16 9.86 5.02
N ASP A 212 20.77 9.01 5.84
CA ASP A 212 22.12 9.26 6.34
C ASP A 212 23.18 9.19 5.21
N VAL A 213 22.98 8.36 4.18
CA VAL A 213 23.79 8.37 2.95
C VAL A 213 23.58 9.68 2.18
N GLY A 214 22.33 10.10 1.97
CA GLY A 214 21.99 11.34 1.27
C GLY A 214 22.52 12.61 1.95
N LEU A 215 22.64 12.57 3.29
CA LEU A 215 23.25 13.64 4.10
C LEU A 215 24.79 13.60 4.13
N GLY A 216 25.42 12.60 3.49
CA GLY A 216 26.87 12.39 3.49
C GLY A 216 27.46 11.86 4.78
N LYS A 217 26.64 11.36 5.72
CA LYS A 217 27.12 10.73 6.97
C LYS A 217 27.66 9.32 6.73
N LEU A 218 27.12 8.62 5.72
CA LEU A 218 27.53 7.30 5.25
C LEU A 218 27.92 7.37 3.77
N ALA A 219 28.88 6.55 3.35
CA ALA A 219 29.13 6.34 1.93
C ALA A 219 28.16 5.27 1.37
N PRO A 220 27.77 5.33 0.07
CA PRO A 220 26.98 4.25 -0.54
C PRO A 220 27.63 2.86 -0.39
N ALA A 221 28.95 2.78 -0.48
CA ALA A 221 29.74 1.55 -0.33
C ALA A 221 29.62 0.92 1.07
N ASP A 222 29.34 1.71 2.12
CA ASP A 222 29.18 1.21 3.50
C ASP A 222 28.00 0.25 3.64
N MET A 223 27.02 0.31 2.70
CA MET A 223 25.85 -0.56 2.70
C MET A 223 26.21 -2.06 2.70
N ALA A 224 27.28 -2.44 1.97
CA ALA A 224 27.73 -3.82 1.96
C ALA A 224 28.24 -4.27 3.35
N GLY A 225 28.98 -3.40 4.04
CA GLY A 225 29.46 -3.62 5.41
C GLY A 225 28.30 -3.73 6.41
N ILE A 226 27.32 -2.82 6.35
CA ILE A 226 26.13 -2.80 7.21
C ILE A 226 25.33 -4.11 7.07
N LEU A 227 25.09 -4.57 5.83
CA LEU A 227 24.38 -5.84 5.58
C LEU A 227 25.16 -7.04 6.14
N LYS A 228 26.48 -7.06 5.94
CA LYS A 228 27.35 -8.15 6.41
C LYS A 228 27.46 -8.20 7.95
N ALA A 229 27.40 -7.05 8.60
CA ALA A 229 27.58 -6.96 10.07
C ALA A 229 26.45 -7.64 10.86
N CYS A 230 25.24 -7.80 10.26
CA CYS A 230 24.08 -8.37 10.94
C CYS A 230 23.81 -7.73 12.33
N SER A 231 24.09 -6.44 12.47
CA SER A 231 24.02 -5.67 13.70
C SER A 231 23.22 -4.39 13.51
N ARG A 232 22.20 -4.17 14.36
CA ARG A 232 21.32 -2.98 14.28
C ARG A 232 22.09 -1.67 14.46
N SER A 233 23.17 -1.66 15.25
CA SER A 233 23.97 -0.46 15.51
C SER A 233 24.69 0.08 14.29
N GLU A 234 24.94 -0.76 13.29
CA GLU A 234 25.64 -0.37 12.05
C GLU A 234 24.72 0.35 11.06
N ALA A 235 23.39 0.11 11.13
CA ALA A 235 22.44 0.78 10.26
C ALA A 235 22.06 2.16 10.81
N GLY A 236 21.56 3.02 9.92
CA GLY A 236 21.09 4.36 10.26
C GLY A 236 19.89 4.36 11.21
N HIS A 237 19.38 5.54 11.50
CA HIS A 237 18.25 5.73 12.41
C HIS A 237 16.95 5.09 11.85
N THR A 238 15.99 4.84 12.74
CA THR A 238 14.65 4.43 12.34
C THR A 238 13.85 5.66 11.92
N ALA A 239 13.54 5.78 10.63
CA ALA A 239 12.74 6.89 10.10
C ALA A 239 11.33 6.90 10.71
N PRO A 240 10.67 8.06 10.87
CA PRO A 240 9.38 8.19 11.52
C PRO A 240 8.26 7.46 10.76
N PRO A 241 7.16 7.02 11.41
CA PRO A 241 6.17 6.15 10.77
C PRO A 241 5.31 6.85 9.71
N GLN A 242 5.03 8.14 9.84
CA GLN A 242 4.09 8.87 8.98
C GLN A 242 4.52 9.01 7.52
N GLY A 243 5.78 8.72 7.19
CA GLY A 243 6.22 8.64 5.79
C GLY A 243 5.99 7.28 5.13
N LEU A 244 5.62 6.25 5.90
CA LEU A 244 5.54 4.87 5.42
C LEU A 244 4.12 4.48 5.02
N TYR A 245 4.00 3.84 3.84
CA TYR A 245 2.75 3.34 3.28
C TYR A 245 2.92 1.89 2.82
N MET A 246 2.07 0.97 3.30
CA MET A 246 1.89 -0.31 2.63
C MET A 246 1.11 -0.07 1.33
N ALA A 247 1.80 -0.12 0.20
CA ALA A 247 1.21 0.27 -1.08
C ALA A 247 0.42 -0.86 -1.73
N GLU A 248 0.96 -2.08 -1.74
CA GLU A 248 0.34 -3.21 -2.43
C GLU A 248 0.82 -4.56 -1.86
N VAL A 249 -0.03 -5.57 -1.97
CA VAL A 249 0.27 -6.96 -1.58
C VAL A 249 -0.03 -7.88 -2.75
N TYR A 250 0.85 -8.83 -3.02
CA TYR A 250 0.81 -9.73 -4.17
C TYR A 250 0.59 -11.17 -3.77
N PHE A 251 -0.23 -11.89 -4.55
CA PHE A 251 -0.57 -13.31 -4.34
C PHE A 251 -0.07 -14.22 -5.46
N SER A 252 0.66 -13.67 -6.44
CA SER A 252 1.34 -14.45 -7.49
C SER A 252 2.66 -13.81 -7.90
N GLY A 253 3.58 -14.61 -8.46
CA GLY A 253 4.84 -14.09 -8.99
C GLY A 253 4.66 -13.13 -10.16
N GLU A 254 3.61 -13.29 -10.96
CA GLU A 254 3.26 -12.35 -12.03
C GLU A 254 2.84 -11.00 -11.47
N ALA A 255 1.97 -10.99 -10.43
CA ALA A 255 1.58 -9.77 -9.74
C ALA A 255 2.78 -9.04 -9.12
N VAL A 256 3.77 -9.78 -8.58
CA VAL A 256 5.04 -9.18 -8.09
C VAL A 256 5.78 -8.49 -9.24
N ARG A 257 5.94 -9.14 -10.40
CA ARG A 257 6.63 -8.52 -11.56
C ARG A 257 5.93 -7.25 -12.02
N THR A 258 4.61 -7.31 -12.19
CA THR A 258 3.79 -6.14 -12.55
C THR A 258 3.94 -5.01 -11.51
N GLY A 259 3.94 -5.35 -10.22
CA GLY A 259 4.16 -4.39 -9.14
C GLY A 259 5.56 -3.76 -9.20
N VAL A 260 6.60 -4.55 -9.42
CA VAL A 260 7.97 -4.04 -9.59
C VAL A 260 8.03 -3.02 -10.73
N GLU A 261 7.47 -3.32 -11.90
CA GLU A 261 7.44 -2.39 -13.04
C GLU A 261 6.63 -1.12 -12.71
N LYS A 262 5.47 -1.27 -12.07
CA LYS A 262 4.61 -0.15 -11.64
C LYS A 262 5.35 0.82 -10.71
N TYR A 263 6.18 0.32 -9.81
CA TYR A 263 6.85 1.13 -8.78
C TYR A 263 8.30 1.51 -9.12
N ARG A 264 8.78 1.19 -10.33
CA ARG A 264 10.06 1.69 -10.85
C ARG A 264 10.05 3.15 -11.26
N GLN A 265 8.85 3.70 -11.54
CA GLN A 265 8.67 5.06 -12.05
C GLN A 265 7.96 5.96 -11.04
N PRO A 266 8.18 7.28 -11.09
CA PRO A 266 7.45 8.27 -10.33
C PRO A 266 5.94 8.19 -10.54
N PHE A 267 5.19 8.68 -9.57
CA PHE A 267 3.72 8.58 -9.57
C PHE A 267 3.08 9.37 -10.75
N SER A 268 3.68 10.49 -11.13
CA SER A 268 3.26 11.31 -12.28
C SER A 268 3.35 10.56 -13.61
N GLU A 269 4.37 9.73 -13.79
CA GLU A 269 4.55 8.94 -15.02
C GLU A 269 3.58 7.75 -15.10
N ARG A 270 3.15 7.19 -13.95
CA ARG A 270 2.18 6.09 -13.88
C ARG A 270 0.79 6.48 -14.39
N ARG A 271 0.36 7.73 -14.22
CA ARG A 271 -0.92 8.23 -14.76
C ARG A 271 -0.93 8.22 -16.29
N LYS A 272 0.18 8.55 -16.94
CA LYS A 272 0.28 8.58 -18.41
C LYS A 272 0.12 7.19 -19.04
N VAL A 273 0.62 6.13 -18.38
CA VAL A 273 0.51 4.75 -18.88
C VAL A 273 -0.94 4.24 -18.82
N ASN A 274 -1.72 4.63 -17.80
CA ASN A 274 -3.13 4.24 -17.67
C ASN A 274 -4.05 5.02 -18.61
N GLU A 275 -3.64 6.19 -19.13
CA GLU A 275 -4.41 6.97 -20.08
C GLU A 275 -4.18 6.52 -21.54
N THR A 276 -3.09 5.78 -21.81
CA THR A 276 -2.71 5.24 -23.13
C THR A 276 -3.06 3.76 -23.33
N GLY A 277 -3.67 3.11 -22.34
CA GLY A 277 -4.23 1.75 -22.48
C GLY A 277 -5.40 1.74 -23.47
N PRO A 278 -5.64 0.62 -24.21
CA PRO A 278 -6.57 0.59 -25.33
C PRO A 278 -7.98 0.99 -24.90
N LYS A 279 -8.41 2.17 -25.34
CA LYS A 279 -9.81 2.64 -25.26
C LYS A 279 -10.77 1.86 -26.16
N ASP A 280 -10.31 0.78 -26.79
CA ASP A 280 -11.05 0.06 -27.84
C ASP A 280 -11.41 -1.38 -27.44
N ALA A 281 -12.14 -1.56 -26.37
CA ALA A 281 -12.71 -2.87 -26.08
C ALA A 281 -14.06 -2.83 -25.34
N VAL A 282 -14.91 -1.85 -25.59
CA VAL A 282 -16.36 -1.98 -25.32
C VAL A 282 -17.11 -1.09 -26.30
N CYS A 283 -17.55 -1.66 -27.41
CA CYS A 283 -18.72 -1.36 -28.23
C CYS A 283 -18.51 -1.89 -29.66
N ARG A 284 -18.54 -3.22 -29.82
CA ARG A 284 -18.98 -3.84 -31.09
C ARG A 284 -19.83 -5.07 -30.78
N GLY A 285 -21.08 -4.92 -31.05
CA GLY A 285 -22.06 -6.02 -31.03
C GLY A 285 -23.40 -5.47 -30.60
N THR A 286 -24.17 -4.94 -31.51
CA THR A 286 -25.14 -5.63 -32.38
C THR A 286 -25.75 -4.63 -33.34
N GLU A 287 -25.36 -4.70 -34.60
CA GLU A 287 -26.22 -4.36 -35.73
C GLU A 287 -27.14 -5.54 -36.00
N THR A 288 -28.42 -5.30 -36.02
CA THR A 288 -29.48 -5.87 -36.86
C THR A 288 -30.78 -5.28 -36.34
N ALA A 289 -31.63 -4.66 -37.07
CA ALA A 289 -32.24 -4.85 -38.30
C ALA A 289 -33.08 -3.62 -38.67
N ASP A 290 -32.87 -3.17 -39.84
CA ASP A 290 -33.82 -2.70 -40.82
C ASP A 290 -35.30 -2.88 -40.52
N CYS A 291 -36.12 -1.83 -40.72
CA CYS A 291 -37.17 -1.87 -41.73
C CYS A 291 -38.10 -0.62 -41.69
N LEU A 292 -37.99 0.16 -42.76
CA LEU A 292 -39.10 0.74 -43.54
C LEU A 292 -40.30 1.40 -42.78
N ARG A 293 -40.55 2.69 -43.02
CA ARG A 293 -41.47 3.16 -44.04
C ARG A 293 -41.62 4.67 -44.11
N GLU A 294 -41.57 5.09 -45.31
CA GLU A 294 -41.95 6.37 -45.88
C GLU A 294 -43.43 6.79 -45.62
N GLY A 295 -43.63 8.09 -45.80
CA GLY A 295 -44.87 8.68 -46.28
C GLY A 295 -45.71 9.37 -45.24
N SER A 296 -45.97 10.58 -45.26
CA SER A 296 -46.49 11.44 -46.31
C SER A 296 -46.75 12.82 -45.73
N LYS A 297 -46.61 13.78 -46.56
CA LYS A 297 -47.02 15.17 -46.44
C LYS A 297 -48.51 15.30 -46.06
N THR A 298 -48.89 16.31 -45.37
CA THR A 298 -49.80 17.35 -45.88
C THR A 298 -49.91 18.53 -44.89
N GLU A 299 -49.81 19.65 -45.50
CA GLU A 299 -50.19 21.01 -45.13
C GLU A 299 -51.59 21.14 -44.50
N SER A 300 -51.78 22.16 -43.73
CA SER A 300 -52.79 23.22 -43.82
C SER A 300 -53.04 23.81 -42.43
N SER A 301 -52.60 25.01 -42.09
CA SER A 301 -53.24 26.33 -42.18
C SER A 301 -54.54 26.51 -41.40
N ARG A 302 -54.52 27.59 -40.53
CA ARG A 302 -55.64 28.42 -40.02
C ARG A 302 -56.50 27.75 -38.91
N ASP A 303 -56.71 28.40 -37.81
CA ASP A 303 -57.03 29.76 -37.38
C ASP A 303 -56.45 30.05 -35.98
#